data_e1036e501ccea1b02bd9017a98f3ff95
#
_entry.id   e1036e501ccea1b02bd9017a98f3ff95
#
_cell.length_a   1.000
_cell.length_b   1.000
_cell.length_c   1.000
_cell.angle_alpha   90.00
_cell.angle_beta   90.00
_cell.angle_gamma   90.00
#
_symmetry.space_group_name_H-M   'P 1'
#
loop_
_entity.id
_entity.type
_entity.pdbx_description
1 polymer ?
#
loop_
_entity_poly.entity_id
_entity_poly.type
_entity_poly.pdbx_seq_one_letter_code
_entity_poly.pdbx_strand_id
1 'polypeptide(L)'
;MSLLPFGELPPHRPRRFVPVDLALGQWDAVAPFFDQLEARAAGCASVAELERWLLDAGELSAALDEERARRYIAKTCHTDNAEAEKAYLHFVEVIDPALKPRQFTLAELFLKHTFRHQLSPAQYEVFDRATALQVELYRPENIPLETEEAKVGNEYNKLSGSLTVDFRGEEKTLVAMGRFQEEPDRALREEAWKSVAARRVQEADRFDAFLDELIRIRHQIALNAGFRDYVSYAYRMRGRFDYGPEDCHKFHDAIET
;
A
#
# COMPACT_ATOMS: atom_id res chain seq x y z
N MET A 1 -25.42 19.39 -14.91
CA MET A 1 -24.10 18.76 -15.14
C MET A 1 -24.37 17.33 -15.54
N SER A 2 -24.11 16.95 -16.78
CA SER A 2 -24.20 15.56 -17.22
C SER A 2 -23.06 14.79 -16.56
N LEU A 3 -23.37 13.81 -15.73
CA LEU A 3 -22.38 12.86 -15.23
C LEU A 3 -21.78 12.16 -16.46
N LEU A 4 -20.48 12.27 -16.64
CA LEU A 4 -19.78 11.45 -17.63
C LEU A 4 -20.13 9.99 -17.34
N PRO A 5 -20.60 9.22 -18.34
CA PRO A 5 -20.87 7.81 -18.12
C PRO A 5 -19.55 7.13 -17.75
N PHE A 6 -19.45 6.63 -16.52
CA PHE A 6 -18.42 5.64 -16.20
C PHE A 6 -18.66 4.47 -17.16
N GLY A 7 -17.63 4.11 -17.92
CA GLY A 7 -17.69 2.92 -18.76
C GLY A 7 -18.15 1.70 -17.94
N GLU A 8 -18.77 0.74 -18.59
CA GLU A 8 -19.14 -0.51 -17.93
C GLU A 8 -17.90 -1.14 -17.30
N LEU A 9 -18.00 -1.49 -16.01
CA LEU A 9 -16.94 -2.24 -15.34
C LEU A 9 -16.74 -3.56 -16.08
N PRO A 10 -15.48 -3.98 -16.33
CA PRO A 10 -15.25 -5.27 -16.96
C PRO A 10 -15.88 -6.38 -16.11
N PRO A 11 -16.49 -7.39 -16.75
CA PRO A 11 -17.11 -8.49 -16.01
C PRO A 11 -16.09 -9.20 -15.14
N HIS A 12 -16.50 -9.51 -13.90
CA HIS A 12 -15.68 -10.28 -12.99
C HIS A 12 -15.32 -11.62 -13.63
N ARG A 13 -14.02 -11.90 -13.73
CA ARG A 13 -13.51 -13.18 -14.23
C ARG A 13 -13.22 -14.09 -13.03
N PRO A 14 -13.77 -15.32 -13.01
CA PRO A 14 -13.44 -16.27 -11.97
C PRO A 14 -11.96 -16.63 -12.00
N ARG A 15 -11.38 -16.83 -10.84
CA ARG A 15 -10.00 -17.32 -10.69
C ARG A 15 -9.84 -18.68 -11.39
N ARG A 16 -8.67 -18.90 -12.00
CA ARG A 16 -8.34 -20.13 -12.73
C ARG A 16 -7.14 -20.86 -12.14
N PHE A 17 -6.20 -20.12 -11.62
CA PHE A 17 -4.94 -20.61 -11.05
C PHE A 17 -5.05 -20.74 -9.53
N VAL A 18 -5.64 -19.78 -8.87
CA VAL A 18 -5.77 -19.72 -7.41
C VAL A 18 -7.18 -20.19 -6.99
N PRO A 19 -7.32 -21.27 -6.21
CA PRO A 19 -8.62 -21.69 -5.69
C PRO A 19 -9.31 -20.57 -4.91
N VAL A 20 -10.64 -20.49 -5.05
CA VAL A 20 -11.42 -19.43 -4.39
C VAL A 20 -11.37 -19.52 -2.87
N ASP A 21 -11.26 -20.74 -2.36
CA ASP A 21 -11.23 -21.12 -0.94
C ASP A 21 -9.81 -21.27 -0.36
N LEU A 22 -8.77 -20.85 -1.11
CA LEU A 22 -7.39 -20.90 -0.64
C LEU A 22 -7.22 -20.06 0.62
N ALA A 23 -6.61 -20.66 1.66
CA ALA A 23 -6.33 -19.99 2.93
C ALA A 23 -5.16 -18.98 2.80
N LEU A 24 -5.41 -17.83 2.18
CA LEU A 24 -4.41 -16.80 1.83
C LEU A 24 -3.69 -16.18 3.06
N GLY A 25 -4.23 -16.37 4.26
CA GLY A 25 -3.59 -15.97 5.51
C GLY A 25 -2.66 -17.03 6.11
N GLN A 26 -2.41 -18.14 5.42
CA GLN A 26 -1.53 -19.22 5.84
C GLN A 26 -0.43 -19.41 4.80
N TRP A 27 0.82 -19.15 5.19
CA TRP A 27 1.95 -19.21 4.25
C TRP A 27 2.11 -20.59 3.61
N ASP A 28 1.96 -21.65 4.38
CA ASP A 28 2.10 -23.04 3.90
C ASP A 28 1.06 -23.39 2.81
N ALA A 29 -0.09 -22.74 2.81
CA ALA A 29 -1.10 -22.88 1.76
C ALA A 29 -0.74 -22.06 0.51
N VAL A 30 -0.07 -20.95 0.65
CA VAL A 30 0.29 -20.01 -0.43
C VAL A 30 1.61 -20.41 -1.13
N ALA A 31 2.62 -20.82 -0.36
CA ALA A 31 3.96 -21.12 -0.87
C ALA A 31 3.99 -22.08 -2.09
N PRO A 32 3.19 -23.17 -2.15
CA PRO A 32 3.18 -24.08 -3.27
C PRO A 32 2.80 -23.45 -4.62
N PHE A 33 2.03 -22.33 -4.62
CA PHE A 33 1.68 -21.62 -5.84
C PHE A 33 2.89 -20.85 -6.38
N PHE A 34 3.71 -20.28 -5.51
CA PHE A 34 5.00 -19.70 -5.90
C PHE A 34 5.94 -20.75 -6.46
N ASP A 35 6.05 -21.93 -5.82
CA ASP A 35 6.88 -23.04 -6.29
C ASP A 35 6.48 -23.46 -7.71
N GLN A 36 5.17 -23.56 -8.00
CA GLN A 36 4.65 -23.88 -9.32
C GLN A 36 4.99 -22.78 -10.34
N LEU A 37 4.85 -21.50 -9.99
CA LEU A 37 5.18 -20.39 -10.89
C LEU A 37 6.67 -20.34 -11.19
N GLU A 38 7.52 -20.49 -10.19
CA GLU A 38 8.98 -20.50 -10.38
C GLU A 38 9.44 -21.68 -11.26
N ALA A 39 8.92 -22.88 -11.01
CA ALA A 39 9.24 -24.06 -11.81
C ALA A 39 8.77 -23.93 -13.28
N ARG A 40 7.65 -23.26 -13.54
CA ARG A 40 7.08 -23.07 -14.87
C ARG A 40 7.77 -21.98 -15.69
N ALA A 41 8.38 -20.99 -15.06
CA ALA A 41 8.96 -19.82 -15.75
C ALA A 41 9.93 -20.22 -16.86
N ALA A 42 10.91 -21.07 -16.57
CA ALA A 42 11.91 -21.51 -17.55
C ALA A 42 11.34 -22.41 -18.66
N GLY A 43 10.17 -22.98 -18.46
CA GLY A 43 9.50 -23.87 -19.42
C GLY A 43 8.62 -23.16 -20.43
N CYS A 44 8.41 -21.82 -20.31
CA CYS A 44 7.64 -21.07 -21.28
C CYS A 44 8.40 -21.00 -22.62
N ALA A 45 7.89 -21.70 -23.64
CA ALA A 45 8.51 -21.85 -24.95
C ALA A 45 7.92 -20.89 -26.02
N SER A 46 7.00 -19.99 -25.61
CA SER A 46 6.36 -19.01 -26.50
C SER A 46 5.90 -17.76 -25.73
N VAL A 47 5.63 -16.68 -26.47
CA VAL A 47 5.04 -15.44 -25.92
C VAL A 47 3.70 -15.73 -25.24
N ALA A 48 2.84 -16.55 -25.85
CA ALA A 48 1.53 -16.91 -25.30
C ALA A 48 1.64 -17.70 -23.97
N GLU A 49 2.66 -18.53 -23.82
CA GLU A 49 2.91 -19.23 -22.56
C GLU A 49 3.45 -18.29 -21.47
N LEU A 50 4.33 -17.35 -21.84
CA LEU A 50 4.78 -16.30 -20.94
C LEU A 50 3.61 -15.41 -20.49
N GLU A 51 2.71 -15.00 -21.40
CA GLU A 51 1.51 -14.25 -21.03
C GLU A 51 0.63 -15.01 -20.04
N ARG A 52 0.41 -16.30 -20.27
CA ARG A 52 -0.37 -17.13 -19.34
C ARG A 52 0.29 -17.23 -17.99
N TRP A 53 1.60 -17.39 -17.95
CA TRP A 53 2.38 -17.39 -16.70
C TRP A 53 2.25 -16.06 -15.95
N LEU A 54 2.30 -14.91 -16.64
CA LEU A 54 2.09 -13.59 -16.07
C LEU A 54 0.67 -13.42 -15.51
N LEU A 55 -0.34 -13.93 -16.23
CA LEU A 55 -1.72 -13.87 -15.76
C LEU A 55 -1.95 -14.71 -14.51
N ASP A 56 -1.34 -15.92 -14.43
CA ASP A 56 -1.40 -16.76 -13.25
C ASP A 56 -0.68 -16.10 -12.04
N ALA A 57 0.50 -15.51 -12.27
CA ALA A 57 1.22 -14.75 -11.24
C ALA A 57 0.43 -13.52 -10.78
N GLY A 58 -0.18 -12.80 -11.72
CA GLY A 58 -1.06 -11.67 -11.44
C GLY A 58 -2.30 -12.06 -10.64
N GLU A 59 -2.88 -13.23 -10.94
CA GLU A 59 -4.04 -13.74 -10.20
C GLU A 59 -3.69 -14.05 -8.73
N LEU A 60 -2.51 -14.65 -8.49
CA LEU A 60 -2.02 -14.89 -7.13
C LEU A 60 -1.76 -13.59 -6.37
N SER A 61 -1.11 -12.62 -7.00
CA SER A 61 -0.88 -11.29 -6.41
C SER A 61 -2.19 -10.60 -6.07
N ALA A 62 -3.15 -10.58 -6.99
CA ALA A 62 -4.45 -9.96 -6.77
C ALA A 62 -5.23 -10.61 -5.62
N ALA A 63 -5.16 -11.95 -5.50
CA ALA A 63 -5.79 -12.67 -4.40
C ALA A 63 -5.20 -12.30 -3.03
N LEU A 64 -3.87 -12.21 -2.95
CA LEU A 64 -3.16 -11.81 -1.73
C LEU A 64 -3.40 -10.34 -1.37
N ASP A 65 -3.43 -9.45 -2.36
CA ASP A 65 -3.74 -8.03 -2.16
C ASP A 65 -5.18 -7.82 -1.69
N GLU A 66 -6.13 -8.59 -2.24
CA GLU A 66 -7.52 -8.59 -1.77
C GLU A 66 -7.62 -9.03 -0.31
N GLU A 67 -6.94 -10.12 0.06
CA GLU A 67 -6.95 -10.63 1.45
C GLU A 67 -6.35 -9.60 2.41
N ARG A 68 -5.21 -8.99 2.06
CA ARG A 68 -4.59 -7.92 2.84
C ARG A 68 -5.53 -6.72 3.00
N ALA A 69 -6.16 -6.28 1.91
CA ALA A 69 -7.10 -5.17 1.92
C ALA A 69 -8.31 -5.45 2.81
N ARG A 70 -8.89 -6.66 2.74
CA ARG A 70 -10.01 -7.07 3.60
C ARG A 70 -9.66 -7.02 5.09
N ARG A 71 -8.47 -7.50 5.47
CA ARG A 71 -7.97 -7.44 6.86
C ARG A 71 -7.74 -5.99 7.30
N TYR A 72 -7.15 -5.17 6.44
CA TYR A 72 -6.96 -3.75 6.71
C TYR A 72 -8.30 -3.03 6.92
N ILE A 73 -9.28 -3.25 6.06
CA ILE A 73 -10.63 -2.67 6.17
C ILE A 73 -11.29 -3.13 7.48
N ALA A 74 -11.27 -4.42 7.78
CA ALA A 74 -11.88 -4.96 8.99
C ALA A 74 -11.34 -4.28 10.26
N LYS A 75 -10.00 -4.17 10.38
CA LYS A 75 -9.38 -3.51 11.55
C LYS A 75 -9.65 -2.00 11.62
N THR A 76 -9.77 -1.31 10.47
CA THR A 76 -10.00 0.16 10.44
C THR A 76 -11.46 0.52 10.67
N CYS A 77 -12.39 -0.33 10.25
CA CYS A 77 -13.82 -0.15 10.53
C CYS A 77 -14.19 -0.50 11.98
N HIS A 78 -13.38 -1.34 12.65
CA HIS A 78 -13.63 -1.84 14.01
C HIS A 78 -12.34 -1.74 14.82
N THR A 79 -11.94 -0.51 15.16
CA THR A 79 -10.66 -0.20 15.83
C THR A 79 -10.53 -0.76 17.25
N ASP A 80 -11.64 -1.18 17.85
CA ASP A 80 -11.76 -1.85 19.15
C ASP A 80 -11.76 -3.39 19.04
N ASN A 81 -11.76 -3.94 17.83
CA ASN A 81 -11.76 -5.39 17.59
C ASN A 81 -10.34 -5.95 17.56
N ALA A 82 -9.89 -6.50 18.69
CA ALA A 82 -8.55 -7.09 18.84
C ALA A 82 -8.29 -8.28 17.89
N GLU A 83 -9.30 -9.06 17.52
CA GLU A 83 -9.11 -10.17 16.59
C GLU A 83 -8.88 -9.68 15.15
N ALA A 84 -9.57 -8.61 14.74
CA ALA A 84 -9.33 -7.98 13.44
C ALA A 84 -7.92 -7.37 13.37
N GLU A 85 -7.47 -6.70 14.43
CA GLU A 85 -6.11 -6.17 14.55
C GLU A 85 -5.08 -7.30 14.47
N LYS A 86 -5.25 -8.35 15.25
CA LYS A 86 -4.36 -9.53 15.27
C LYS A 86 -4.27 -10.21 13.90
N ALA A 87 -5.40 -10.35 13.20
CA ALA A 87 -5.43 -10.93 11.86
C ALA A 87 -4.66 -10.08 10.85
N TYR A 88 -4.78 -8.75 10.93
CA TYR A 88 -4.00 -7.82 10.10
C TYR A 88 -2.50 -7.87 10.42
N LEU A 89 -2.13 -7.81 11.71
CA LEU A 89 -0.74 -7.87 12.14
C LEU A 89 -0.08 -9.20 11.75
N HIS A 90 -0.79 -10.32 11.86
CA HIS A 90 -0.29 -11.60 11.37
C HIS A 90 0.06 -11.55 9.88
N PHE A 91 -0.76 -10.90 9.05
CA PHE A 91 -0.47 -10.75 7.63
C PHE A 91 0.80 -9.92 7.41
N VAL A 92 0.94 -8.80 8.10
CA VAL A 92 2.09 -7.87 8.01
C VAL A 92 3.39 -8.50 8.54
N GLU A 93 3.30 -9.30 9.61
CA GLU A 93 4.49 -9.84 10.30
C GLU A 93 4.93 -11.20 9.76
N VAL A 94 4.02 -11.97 9.15
CA VAL A 94 4.30 -13.35 8.71
C VAL A 94 4.16 -13.49 7.20
N ILE A 95 3.03 -13.07 6.62
CA ILE A 95 2.76 -13.30 5.21
C ILE A 95 3.56 -12.34 4.32
N ASP A 96 3.49 -11.03 4.56
CA ASP A 96 4.21 -10.04 3.75
C ASP A 96 5.73 -10.27 3.73
N PRO A 97 6.43 -10.54 4.85
CA PRO A 97 7.86 -10.84 4.81
C PRO A 97 8.23 -12.10 4.03
N ALA A 98 7.38 -13.13 4.08
CA ALA A 98 7.59 -14.36 3.32
C ALA A 98 7.26 -14.18 1.83
N LEU A 99 6.33 -13.29 1.50
CA LEU A 99 5.86 -13.00 0.16
C LEU A 99 6.89 -12.22 -0.67
N LYS A 100 7.52 -11.20 -0.09
CA LYS A 100 8.43 -10.26 -0.79
C LYS A 100 9.58 -10.95 -1.53
N PRO A 101 10.33 -11.89 -0.94
CA PRO A 101 11.38 -12.62 -1.65
C PRO A 101 10.86 -13.42 -2.84
N ARG A 102 9.67 -14.00 -2.72
CA ARG A 102 9.08 -14.80 -3.79
C ARG A 102 8.61 -13.92 -4.95
N GLN A 103 8.00 -12.78 -4.63
CA GLN A 103 7.62 -11.77 -5.64
C GLN A 103 8.86 -11.23 -6.37
N PHE A 104 9.95 -10.98 -5.65
CA PHE A 104 11.22 -10.59 -6.25
C PHE A 104 11.74 -11.67 -7.20
N THR A 105 11.72 -12.94 -6.79
CA THR A 105 12.14 -14.06 -7.65
C THR A 105 11.31 -14.14 -8.94
N LEU A 106 9.97 -14.02 -8.84
CA LEU A 106 9.13 -14.01 -10.05
C LEU A 106 9.41 -12.82 -10.95
N ALA A 107 9.64 -11.63 -10.36
CA ALA A 107 10.02 -10.43 -11.11
C ALA A 107 11.36 -10.62 -11.86
N GLU A 108 12.37 -11.19 -11.21
CA GLU A 108 13.66 -11.51 -11.86
C GLU A 108 13.50 -12.53 -12.97
N LEU A 109 12.73 -13.59 -12.77
CA LEU A 109 12.45 -14.61 -13.79
C LEU A 109 11.80 -13.98 -15.02
N PHE A 110 10.83 -13.08 -14.82
CA PHE A 110 10.21 -12.33 -15.89
C PHE A 110 11.24 -11.45 -16.64
N LEU A 111 12.01 -10.63 -15.91
CA LEU A 111 12.97 -9.70 -16.50
C LEU A 111 14.06 -10.39 -17.31
N LYS A 112 14.45 -11.61 -16.93
CA LYS A 112 15.45 -12.43 -17.59
C LYS A 112 14.87 -13.29 -18.73
N HIS A 113 13.53 -13.29 -18.91
CA HIS A 113 12.87 -14.19 -19.86
C HIS A 113 13.09 -13.79 -21.32
N THR A 114 13.42 -14.75 -22.17
CA THR A 114 13.78 -14.53 -23.60
C THR A 114 12.63 -13.93 -24.44
N PHE A 115 11.40 -14.24 -24.11
CA PHE A 115 10.21 -13.71 -24.79
C PHE A 115 9.70 -12.38 -24.25
N ARG A 116 10.29 -11.83 -23.17
CA ARG A 116 9.87 -10.57 -22.54
C ARG A 116 9.69 -9.44 -23.55
N HIS A 117 10.68 -9.22 -24.42
CA HIS A 117 10.68 -8.13 -25.40
C HIS A 117 9.78 -8.39 -26.62
N GLN A 118 9.12 -9.54 -26.68
CA GLN A 118 8.15 -9.90 -27.71
C GLN A 118 6.71 -9.70 -27.23
N LEU A 119 6.49 -9.38 -25.95
CA LEU A 119 5.19 -8.99 -25.42
C LEU A 119 4.73 -7.68 -26.07
N SER A 120 3.41 -7.51 -26.22
CA SER A 120 2.82 -6.29 -26.78
C SER A 120 3.16 -5.05 -25.93
N PRO A 121 3.90 -4.05 -26.44
CA PRO A 121 4.22 -2.85 -25.69
C PRO A 121 2.96 -2.11 -25.20
N ALA A 122 1.91 -2.07 -26.04
CA ALA A 122 0.64 -1.41 -25.68
C ALA A 122 0.00 -1.99 -24.41
N GLN A 123 0.28 -3.26 -24.09
CA GLN A 123 -0.27 -3.93 -22.92
C GLN A 123 0.71 -4.05 -21.76
N TYR A 124 2.01 -4.23 -22.04
CA TYR A 124 2.99 -4.64 -21.04
C TYR A 124 4.10 -3.63 -20.75
N GLU A 125 4.23 -2.53 -21.49
CA GLU A 125 5.32 -1.55 -21.28
C GLU A 125 5.31 -0.98 -19.83
N VAL A 126 4.15 -0.61 -19.33
CA VAL A 126 4.02 -0.06 -17.97
C VAL A 126 4.33 -1.12 -16.92
N PHE A 127 3.83 -2.34 -17.11
CA PHE A 127 4.09 -3.48 -16.23
C PHE A 127 5.59 -3.83 -16.24
N ASP A 128 6.21 -3.89 -17.40
CA ASP A 128 7.63 -4.19 -17.56
C ASP A 128 8.51 -3.18 -16.82
N ARG A 129 8.23 -1.90 -17.01
CA ARG A 129 8.94 -0.79 -16.35
C ARG A 129 8.74 -0.81 -14.81
N ALA A 130 7.53 -1.10 -14.36
CA ALA A 130 7.22 -1.21 -12.93
C ALA A 130 7.92 -2.42 -12.29
N THR A 131 7.97 -3.56 -13.00
CA THR A 131 8.66 -4.77 -12.54
C THR A 131 10.17 -4.55 -12.46
N ALA A 132 10.76 -3.87 -13.45
CA ALA A 132 12.18 -3.51 -13.43
C ALA A 132 12.50 -2.61 -12.21
N LEU A 133 11.64 -1.64 -11.93
CA LEU A 133 11.77 -0.77 -10.76
C LEU A 133 11.65 -1.54 -9.44
N GLN A 134 10.72 -2.48 -9.35
CA GLN A 134 10.57 -3.34 -8.17
C GLN A 134 11.86 -4.10 -7.88
N VAL A 135 12.51 -4.68 -8.90
CA VAL A 135 13.78 -5.40 -8.74
C VAL A 135 14.92 -4.44 -8.39
N GLU A 136 14.97 -3.26 -9.01
CA GLU A 136 15.96 -2.20 -8.69
C GLU A 136 15.94 -1.80 -7.23
N LEU A 137 14.75 -1.66 -6.65
CA LEU A 137 14.55 -1.15 -5.29
C LEU A 137 14.60 -2.23 -4.21
N TYR A 138 14.42 -3.50 -4.58
CA TYR A 138 14.34 -4.58 -3.61
C TYR A 138 15.63 -4.76 -2.84
N ARG A 139 15.52 -4.82 -1.51
CA ARG A 139 16.61 -5.17 -0.58
C ARG A 139 16.05 -6.08 0.51
N PRO A 140 16.60 -7.28 0.71
CA PRO A 140 16.18 -8.16 1.80
C PRO A 140 16.26 -7.49 3.18
N GLU A 141 17.25 -6.61 3.38
CA GLU A 141 17.47 -5.85 4.61
C GLU A 141 16.33 -4.86 4.92
N ASN A 142 15.54 -4.48 3.91
CA ASN A 142 14.40 -3.59 4.08
C ASN A 142 13.14 -4.32 4.56
N ILE A 143 13.03 -5.63 4.39
CA ILE A 143 11.85 -6.40 4.79
C ILE A 143 11.46 -6.16 6.26
N PRO A 144 12.39 -6.31 7.25
CA PRO A 144 12.04 -6.03 8.64
C PRO A 144 11.71 -4.56 8.90
N LEU A 145 12.37 -3.62 8.21
CA LEU A 145 12.09 -2.19 8.34
C LEU A 145 10.69 -1.83 7.80
N GLU A 146 10.30 -2.39 6.66
CA GLU A 146 8.97 -2.20 6.08
C GLU A 146 7.87 -2.80 6.96
N THR A 147 8.17 -3.92 7.65
CA THR A 147 7.27 -4.51 8.65
C THR A 147 7.12 -3.58 9.85
N GLU A 148 8.22 -3.00 10.34
CA GLU A 148 8.20 -2.04 11.44
C GLU A 148 7.46 -0.76 11.05
N GLU A 149 7.68 -0.22 9.84
CA GLU A 149 6.94 0.92 9.30
C GLU A 149 5.42 0.67 9.31
N ALA A 150 5.00 -0.51 8.86
CA ALA A 150 3.58 -0.88 8.85
C ALA A 150 2.99 -0.97 10.27
N LYS A 151 3.77 -1.44 11.25
CA LYS A 151 3.36 -1.50 12.67
C LYS A 151 3.22 -0.10 13.27
N VAL A 152 4.19 0.78 13.06
CA VAL A 152 4.12 2.18 13.51
C VAL A 152 2.90 2.88 12.88
N GLY A 153 2.66 2.65 11.58
CA GLY A 153 1.46 3.14 10.89
C GLY A 153 0.16 2.59 11.49
N ASN A 154 0.14 1.34 11.95
CA ASN A 154 -1.00 0.76 12.64
C ASN A 154 -1.27 1.45 13.99
N GLU A 155 -0.25 1.68 14.80
CA GLU A 155 -0.39 2.38 16.09
C GLU A 155 -0.86 3.83 15.92
N TYR A 156 -0.34 4.54 14.90
CA TYR A 156 -0.85 5.86 14.52
C TYR A 156 -2.35 5.82 14.17
N ASN A 157 -2.77 4.87 13.35
CA ASN A 157 -4.19 4.74 12.95
C ASN A 157 -5.08 4.43 14.15
N LYS A 158 -4.63 3.57 15.07
CA LYS A 158 -5.33 3.19 16.29
C LYS A 158 -5.51 4.40 17.22
N LEU A 159 -4.42 5.13 17.48
CA LEU A 159 -4.49 6.35 18.27
C LEU A 159 -5.42 7.38 17.62
N SER A 160 -5.20 7.71 16.36
CA SER A 160 -5.98 8.71 15.63
C SER A 160 -7.48 8.37 15.58
N GLY A 161 -7.80 7.08 15.36
CA GLY A 161 -9.18 6.59 15.30
C GLY A 161 -9.89 6.57 16.65
N SER A 162 -9.15 6.47 17.76
CA SER A 162 -9.72 6.44 19.12
C SER A 162 -9.97 7.82 19.72
N LEU A 163 -9.56 8.91 19.06
CA LEU A 163 -9.74 10.25 19.59
C LEU A 163 -11.19 10.69 19.56
N THR A 164 -11.68 11.07 20.74
CA THR A 164 -13.03 11.63 20.93
C THR A 164 -12.97 12.95 21.71
N VAL A 165 -14.01 13.74 21.59
CA VAL A 165 -14.26 14.95 22.38
C VAL A 165 -15.66 14.89 22.97
N ASP A 166 -15.83 15.39 24.20
CA ASP A 166 -17.17 15.76 24.71
C ASP A 166 -17.53 17.11 24.07
N PHE A 167 -18.57 17.13 23.28
CA PHE A 167 -19.05 18.33 22.63
C PHE A 167 -20.52 18.50 22.88
N ARG A 168 -20.85 19.52 23.71
CA ARG A 168 -22.22 19.85 24.14
C ARG A 168 -22.94 18.70 24.81
N GLY A 169 -22.21 17.96 25.68
CA GLY A 169 -22.76 16.84 26.46
C GLY A 169 -22.88 15.52 25.70
N GLU A 170 -22.28 15.43 24.49
CA GLU A 170 -22.23 14.19 23.74
C GLU A 170 -20.77 13.86 23.34
N GLU A 171 -20.36 12.62 23.57
CA GLU A 171 -19.08 12.14 23.07
C GLU A 171 -19.14 11.97 21.55
N LYS A 172 -18.19 12.58 20.85
CA LYS A 172 -18.10 12.54 19.38
C LYS A 172 -16.68 12.23 18.92
N THR A 173 -16.56 11.43 17.87
CA THR A 173 -15.28 11.23 17.20
C THR A 173 -14.85 12.54 16.52
N LEU A 174 -13.51 12.70 16.31
CA LEU A 174 -13.00 13.89 15.62
C LEU A 174 -13.55 14.01 14.18
N VAL A 175 -13.84 12.89 13.53
CA VAL A 175 -14.47 12.87 12.20
C VAL A 175 -15.91 13.39 12.27
N ALA A 176 -16.69 12.97 13.28
CA ALA A 176 -18.06 13.44 13.47
C ALA A 176 -18.13 14.94 13.78
N MET A 177 -17.05 15.52 14.34
CA MET A 177 -16.93 16.96 14.57
C MET A 177 -16.85 17.78 13.27
N GLY A 178 -16.45 17.15 12.16
CA GLY A 178 -16.34 17.81 10.85
C GLY A 178 -17.64 18.48 10.38
N ARG A 179 -18.79 17.88 10.68
CA ARG A 179 -20.10 18.44 10.30
C ARG A 179 -20.34 19.84 10.87
N PHE A 180 -19.80 20.13 12.06
CA PHE A 180 -19.94 21.45 12.70
C PHE A 180 -19.12 22.54 12.02
N GLN A 181 -18.16 22.18 11.16
CA GLN A 181 -17.43 23.15 10.35
C GLN A 181 -18.23 23.71 9.16
N GLU A 182 -19.36 23.05 8.83
CA GLU A 182 -20.27 23.45 7.75
C GLU A 182 -21.48 24.26 8.26
N GLU A 183 -21.62 24.42 9.58
CA GLU A 183 -22.71 25.16 10.19
C GLU A 183 -22.65 26.68 9.83
N PRO A 184 -23.81 27.34 9.62
CA PRO A 184 -23.85 28.79 9.35
C PRO A 184 -23.33 29.64 10.51
N ASP A 185 -23.54 29.20 11.76
CA ASP A 185 -23.08 29.89 12.97
C ASP A 185 -21.57 29.82 13.11
N ARG A 186 -20.90 30.99 12.96
CA ARG A 186 -19.44 31.09 13.10
C ARG A 186 -18.92 30.74 14.48
N ALA A 187 -19.68 31.09 15.56
CA ALA A 187 -19.26 30.80 16.92
C ALA A 187 -19.26 29.29 17.18
N LEU A 188 -20.24 28.57 16.63
CA LEU A 188 -20.31 27.12 16.69
C LEU A 188 -19.16 26.46 15.96
N ARG A 189 -18.81 26.95 14.76
CA ARG A 189 -17.64 26.45 14.01
C ARG A 189 -16.34 26.63 14.78
N GLU A 190 -16.14 27.81 15.39
CA GLU A 190 -14.95 28.12 16.18
C GLU A 190 -14.85 27.24 17.43
N GLU A 191 -15.97 27.04 18.17
CA GLU A 191 -16.04 26.16 19.33
C GLU A 191 -15.65 24.73 18.96
N ALA A 192 -16.25 24.19 17.89
CA ALA A 192 -15.96 22.86 17.40
C ALA A 192 -14.48 22.70 16.96
N TRP A 193 -13.95 23.69 16.25
CA TRP A 193 -12.55 23.67 15.81
C TRP A 193 -11.58 23.66 17.00
N LYS A 194 -11.81 24.54 17.98
CA LYS A 194 -10.99 24.63 19.19
C LYS A 194 -11.02 23.34 20.00
N SER A 195 -12.18 22.71 20.12
CA SER A 195 -12.33 21.41 20.81
C SER A 195 -11.50 20.31 20.14
N VAL A 196 -11.58 20.19 18.83
CA VAL A 196 -10.79 19.20 18.06
C VAL A 196 -9.29 19.51 18.15
N ALA A 197 -8.90 20.79 18.00
CA ALA A 197 -7.50 21.19 18.06
C ALA A 197 -6.90 20.89 19.45
N ALA A 198 -7.61 21.26 20.53
CA ALA A 198 -7.16 20.99 21.89
C ALA A 198 -6.99 19.48 22.16
N ARG A 199 -7.91 18.64 21.66
CA ARG A 199 -7.81 17.17 21.82
C ARG A 199 -6.59 16.60 21.09
N ARG A 200 -6.30 17.08 19.89
CA ARG A 200 -5.09 16.65 19.13
C ARG A 200 -3.79 17.07 19.82
N VAL A 201 -3.75 18.30 20.35
CA VAL A 201 -2.55 18.81 21.07
C VAL A 201 -2.22 17.96 22.30
N GLN A 202 -3.22 17.38 22.98
CA GLN A 202 -2.99 16.48 24.10
C GLN A 202 -2.18 15.22 23.73
N GLU A 203 -2.20 14.82 22.47
CA GLU A 203 -1.47 13.66 21.96
C GLU A 203 -0.25 14.04 21.09
N ALA A 204 0.11 15.33 21.08
CA ALA A 204 1.18 15.84 20.18
C ALA A 204 2.48 15.04 20.33
N ASP A 205 2.95 14.84 21.56
CA ASP A 205 4.21 14.11 21.82
C ASP A 205 4.19 12.68 21.27
N ARG A 206 3.01 12.02 21.29
CA ARG A 206 2.88 10.66 20.73
C ARG A 206 2.88 10.68 19.21
N PHE A 207 2.21 11.66 18.59
CA PHE A 207 2.23 11.82 17.13
C PHE A 207 3.63 12.18 16.63
N ASP A 208 4.33 13.05 17.34
CA ASP A 208 5.71 13.41 17.02
C ASP A 208 6.65 12.19 17.12
N ALA A 209 6.51 11.38 18.17
CA ALA A 209 7.28 10.14 18.31
C ALA A 209 7.03 9.16 17.15
N PHE A 210 5.79 8.99 16.69
CA PHE A 210 5.51 8.18 15.50
C PHE A 210 6.15 8.74 14.23
N LEU A 211 6.12 10.05 14.06
CA LEU A 211 6.73 10.71 12.91
C LEU A 211 8.25 10.54 12.90
N ASP A 212 8.89 10.77 14.03
CA ASP A 212 10.35 10.62 14.20
C ASP A 212 10.77 9.18 13.87
N GLU A 213 10.04 8.19 14.37
CA GLU A 213 10.33 6.80 14.11
C GLU A 213 10.13 6.44 12.62
N LEU A 214 9.05 6.93 12.00
CA LEU A 214 8.83 6.76 10.56
C LEU A 214 9.93 7.41 9.72
N ILE A 215 10.41 8.59 10.10
CA ILE A 215 11.54 9.27 9.42
C ILE A 215 12.79 8.40 9.52
N ARG A 216 13.11 7.89 10.72
CA ARG A 216 14.28 7.02 10.95
C ARG A 216 14.22 5.77 10.08
N ILE A 217 13.10 5.04 10.11
CA ILE A 217 12.90 3.79 9.34
C ILE A 217 13.01 4.07 7.84
N ARG A 218 12.28 5.06 7.35
CA ARG A 218 12.24 5.42 5.92
C ARG A 218 13.57 5.88 5.39
N HIS A 219 14.32 6.64 6.19
CA HIS A 219 15.68 7.03 5.82
C HIS A 219 16.59 5.82 5.67
N GLN A 220 16.54 4.87 6.62
CA GLN A 220 17.32 3.64 6.54
C GLN A 220 16.94 2.78 5.33
N ILE A 221 15.65 2.65 5.02
CA ILE A 221 15.16 1.97 3.81
C ILE A 221 15.77 2.58 2.54
N ALA A 222 15.80 3.91 2.44
CA ALA A 222 16.39 4.60 1.32
C ALA A 222 17.89 4.36 1.20
N LEU A 223 18.63 4.44 2.31
CA LEU A 223 20.08 4.17 2.35
C LEU A 223 20.40 2.74 1.91
N ASN A 224 19.66 1.74 2.40
CA ASN A 224 19.83 0.34 2.02
C ASN A 224 19.60 0.14 0.50
N ALA A 225 18.67 0.88 -0.08
CA ALA A 225 18.40 0.86 -1.52
C ALA A 225 19.41 1.66 -2.36
N GLY A 226 20.40 2.31 -1.73
CA GLY A 226 21.46 3.07 -2.39
C GLY A 226 21.11 4.54 -2.69
N PHE A 227 20.06 5.06 -2.09
CA PHE A 227 19.67 6.47 -2.22
C PHE A 227 20.26 7.30 -1.07
N ARG A 228 20.57 8.57 -1.36
CA ARG A 228 21.10 9.50 -0.34
C ARG A 228 20.04 9.95 0.68
N ASP A 229 18.76 9.93 0.28
CA ASP A 229 17.63 10.40 1.09
C ASP A 229 16.33 9.70 0.69
N TYR A 230 15.34 9.80 1.57
CA TYR A 230 14.03 9.19 1.35
C TYR A 230 13.22 9.86 0.24
N VAL A 231 13.42 11.15 -0.04
CA VAL A 231 12.69 11.85 -1.10
C VAL A 231 13.01 11.23 -2.46
N SER A 232 14.30 11.07 -2.76
CA SER A 232 14.77 10.45 -3.99
C SER A 232 14.28 9.00 -4.14
N TYR A 233 14.34 8.22 -3.05
CA TYR A 233 13.80 6.87 -3.00
C TYR A 233 12.29 6.84 -3.25
N ALA A 234 11.52 7.71 -2.56
CA ALA A 234 10.07 7.74 -2.65
C ALA A 234 9.55 8.11 -4.04
N TYR A 235 10.23 8.99 -4.76
CA TYR A 235 9.91 9.30 -6.16
C TYR A 235 10.04 8.06 -7.04
N ARG A 236 11.13 7.31 -6.87
CA ARG A 236 11.34 6.04 -7.60
C ARG A 236 10.30 5.00 -7.19
N MET A 237 10.14 4.73 -5.89
CA MET A 237 9.19 3.74 -5.36
C MET A 237 7.75 3.98 -5.84
N ARG A 238 7.35 5.24 -6.02
CA ARG A 238 6.00 5.61 -6.51
C ARG A 238 5.87 5.59 -8.03
N GLY A 239 6.87 5.09 -8.76
CA GLY A 239 6.84 5.01 -10.22
C GLY A 239 6.75 6.37 -10.91
N ARG A 240 7.30 7.42 -10.31
CA ARG A 240 7.35 8.76 -10.91
C ARG A 240 8.50 8.82 -11.91
N PHE A 241 8.25 8.31 -13.10
CA PHE A 241 9.28 8.17 -14.13
C PHE A 241 9.50 9.44 -14.95
N ASP A 242 8.48 10.29 -15.05
CA ASP A 242 8.43 11.39 -16.02
C ASP A 242 8.69 12.76 -15.40
N TYR A 243 8.78 12.85 -14.06
CA TYR A 243 9.05 14.06 -13.31
C TYR A 243 9.76 13.79 -11.99
N GLY A 244 10.51 14.79 -11.50
CA GLY A 244 11.26 14.76 -10.26
C GLY A 244 10.85 15.82 -9.25
N PRO A 245 11.57 15.92 -8.10
CA PRO A 245 11.34 16.96 -7.09
C PRO A 245 11.41 18.38 -7.67
N GLU A 246 12.36 18.64 -8.57
CA GLU A 246 12.56 19.96 -9.19
C GLU A 246 11.33 20.41 -10.00
N ASP A 247 10.64 19.49 -10.66
CA ASP A 247 9.42 19.81 -11.40
C ASP A 247 8.26 20.14 -10.46
N CYS A 248 8.20 19.47 -9.30
CA CYS A 248 7.25 19.82 -8.24
C CYS A 248 7.54 21.21 -7.65
N HIS A 249 8.81 21.58 -7.46
CA HIS A 249 9.18 22.92 -6.99
C HIS A 249 8.74 23.99 -7.99
N LYS A 250 9.02 23.82 -9.29
CA LYS A 250 8.54 24.73 -10.33
C LYS A 250 7.02 24.90 -10.33
N PHE A 251 6.29 23.80 -10.07
CA PHE A 251 4.84 23.85 -9.94
C PHE A 251 4.41 24.66 -8.71
N HIS A 252 5.07 24.49 -7.56
CA HIS A 252 4.80 25.27 -6.35
C HIS A 252 5.08 26.76 -6.58
N ASP A 253 6.22 27.09 -7.19
CA ASP A 253 6.59 28.50 -7.53
C ASP A 253 5.54 29.16 -8.43
N ALA A 254 4.98 28.38 -9.39
CA ALA A 254 3.94 28.88 -10.28
C ALA A 254 2.58 29.11 -9.60
N ILE A 255 2.31 28.47 -8.45
CA ILE A 255 1.09 28.68 -7.68
C ILE A 255 1.24 29.86 -6.70
N GLU A 256 2.44 30.11 -6.21
CA GLU A 256 2.71 31.17 -5.23
C GLU A 256 2.60 32.57 -5.83
N THR A 257 2.71 32.72 -7.16
CA THR A 257 2.59 33.98 -7.89
C THR A 257 1.16 34.32 -8.21
#